data_935f5fdb934a1a95a66d1ddbaf644248
#
_entry.id   935f5fdb934a1a95a66d1ddbaf644248
#
_cell.length_a   1.000
_cell.length_b   1.000
_cell.length_c   1.000
_cell.angle_alpha   90.00
_cell.angle_beta   90.00
_cell.angle_gamma   90.00
#
_symmetry.space_group_name_H-M   'P 1'
#
loop_
_entity.id
_entity.type
_entity.pdbx_description
1 polymer ?
#
loop_
_entity_poly.entity_id
_entity_poly.type
_entity_poly.pdbx_seq_one_letter_code
_entity_poly.pdbx_strand_id
1 'polypeptide(L)'
;MCQCFIVLGLAVSSLGCGLMFPGNTWKIAVANQTEQLGYRNWIVITEASLPAQNRPGIHQVNANVDIPEVLDYVIGTLEQTQRVRPQLYLTRELRSLENEQTPGIDQFRKQLKTSLRYHETTELDQQSLLTLMEDVRSSFDVLVIRTPTALPYTSVFIELQPGYWDAESEARLRERITRERMDKLVRPTM
;
A
#
# COMPACT_ATOMS: atom_id res chain seq x y z
N MET A 1 13.91 -6.57 -76.61
CA MET A 1 14.35 -7.31 -75.41
C MET A 1 14.40 -6.32 -74.25
N CYS A 2 13.36 -6.32 -73.45
CA CYS A 2 13.25 -5.41 -72.28
C CYS A 2 13.16 -6.32 -71.04
N GLN A 3 14.22 -6.36 -70.22
CA GLN A 3 14.29 -7.12 -69.00
C GLN A 3 13.73 -6.28 -67.83
N CYS A 4 12.62 -6.69 -67.30
CA CYS A 4 12.00 -6.11 -66.09
C CYS A 4 12.61 -6.74 -64.87
N PHE A 5 13.35 -5.95 -64.06
CA PHE A 5 13.83 -6.36 -62.75
C PHE A 5 12.74 -6.08 -61.71
N ILE A 6 12.18 -7.14 -61.12
CA ILE A 6 11.31 -7.06 -59.95
C ILE A 6 12.17 -7.03 -58.70
N VAL A 7 12.19 -5.91 -57.99
CA VAL A 7 12.81 -5.80 -56.66
C VAL A 7 11.80 -6.22 -55.63
N LEU A 8 12.01 -7.38 -55.04
CA LEU A 8 11.21 -7.91 -53.92
C LEU A 8 11.70 -7.27 -52.63
N GLY A 9 10.94 -6.29 -52.10
CA GLY A 9 11.21 -5.70 -50.79
C GLY A 9 10.79 -6.62 -49.67
N LEU A 10 11.76 -7.16 -48.91
CA LEU A 10 11.49 -7.86 -47.64
C LEU A 10 11.19 -6.82 -46.56
N ALA A 11 9.93 -6.76 -46.15
CA ALA A 11 9.53 -6.05 -44.95
C ALA A 11 9.91 -6.90 -43.71
N VAL A 12 10.96 -6.52 -43.02
CA VAL A 12 11.32 -7.09 -41.72
C VAL A 12 10.42 -6.49 -40.66
N SER A 13 9.35 -7.19 -40.31
CA SER A 13 8.53 -6.87 -39.14
C SER A 13 9.32 -7.22 -37.88
N SER A 14 9.91 -6.23 -37.24
CA SER A 14 10.50 -6.38 -35.89
C SER A 14 9.36 -6.55 -34.89
N LEU A 15 8.99 -7.83 -34.61
CA LEU A 15 8.26 -8.15 -33.39
C LEU A 15 9.17 -7.86 -32.20
N GLY A 16 9.00 -6.69 -31.59
CA GLY A 16 9.56 -6.38 -30.28
C GLY A 16 8.91 -7.27 -29.22
N CYS A 17 9.44 -8.48 -29.02
CA CYS A 17 9.16 -9.27 -27.84
C CYS A 17 9.79 -8.55 -26.66
N GLY A 18 8.99 -7.72 -25.97
CA GLY A 18 9.35 -7.20 -24.66
C GLY A 18 9.59 -8.39 -23.75
N LEU A 19 10.85 -8.65 -23.42
CA LEU A 19 11.23 -9.63 -22.40
C LEU A 19 10.62 -9.15 -21.06
N MET A 20 9.42 -9.59 -20.73
CA MET A 20 8.87 -9.49 -19.40
C MET A 20 9.74 -10.36 -18.49
N PHE A 21 10.61 -9.73 -17.72
CA PHE A 21 11.35 -10.41 -16.66
C PHE A 21 10.35 -10.91 -15.61
N PRO A 22 10.23 -12.23 -15.39
CA PRO A 22 9.21 -12.79 -14.49
C PRO A 22 9.32 -12.27 -13.03
N GLY A 23 10.45 -11.67 -12.66
CA GLY A 23 10.69 -11.12 -11.32
C GLY A 23 9.92 -9.84 -10.95
N ASN A 24 9.40 -9.07 -11.93
CA ASN A 24 8.81 -7.75 -11.67
C ASN A 24 7.29 -7.67 -11.92
N THR A 25 6.62 -8.78 -12.19
CA THR A 25 5.19 -8.80 -12.46
C THR A 25 4.35 -8.28 -11.29
N TRP A 26 4.80 -8.53 -10.05
CA TRP A 26 4.13 -8.05 -8.85
C TRP A 26 4.19 -6.51 -8.75
N LYS A 27 5.29 -5.86 -9.17
CA LYS A 27 5.43 -4.39 -9.15
C LYS A 27 4.38 -3.74 -10.06
N ILE A 28 4.19 -4.28 -11.24
CA ILE A 28 3.17 -3.80 -12.19
C ILE A 28 1.77 -3.98 -11.60
N ALA A 29 1.50 -5.16 -11.03
CA ALA A 29 0.20 -5.43 -10.40
C ALA A 29 -0.07 -4.49 -9.21
N VAL A 30 0.92 -4.26 -8.35
CA VAL A 30 0.81 -3.34 -7.21
C VAL A 30 0.60 -1.90 -7.70
N ALA A 31 1.37 -1.41 -8.69
CA ALA A 31 1.19 -0.08 -9.22
C ALA A 31 -0.23 0.14 -9.77
N ASN A 32 -0.71 -0.79 -10.61
CA ASN A 32 -2.05 -0.71 -11.20
C ASN A 32 -3.16 -0.73 -10.14
N GLN A 33 -3.02 -1.54 -9.09
CA GLN A 33 -3.99 -1.57 -7.98
C GLN A 33 -3.92 -0.29 -7.14
N THR A 34 -2.72 0.19 -6.82
CA THR A 34 -2.52 1.42 -6.03
C THR A 34 -3.12 2.65 -6.72
N GLU A 35 -3.09 2.72 -8.06
CA GLU A 35 -3.73 3.80 -8.81
C GLU A 35 -5.26 3.86 -8.62
N GLN A 36 -5.89 2.74 -8.33
CA GLN A 36 -7.34 2.66 -8.11
C GLN A 36 -7.74 2.98 -6.67
N LEU A 37 -6.79 2.88 -5.73
CA LEU A 37 -7.05 3.14 -4.33
C LEU A 37 -7.09 4.64 -4.03
N GLY A 38 -7.94 5.00 -3.07
CA GLY A 38 -8.16 6.37 -2.61
C GLY A 38 -8.21 6.47 -1.09
N TYR A 39 -8.69 7.60 -0.59
CA TYR A 39 -8.89 7.84 0.82
C TYR A 39 -9.71 6.73 1.49
N ARG A 40 -9.25 6.28 2.66
CA ARG A 40 -9.79 5.19 3.48
C ARG A 40 -9.57 3.77 2.92
N ASN A 41 -9.03 3.60 1.71
CA ASN A 41 -8.55 2.29 1.30
C ASN A 41 -7.27 1.92 2.07
N TRP A 42 -6.98 0.63 2.11
CA TRP A 42 -5.83 0.11 2.83
C TRP A 42 -4.92 -0.73 1.94
N ILE A 43 -3.64 -0.73 2.28
CA ILE A 43 -2.67 -1.67 1.72
C ILE A 43 -2.09 -2.47 2.89
N VAL A 44 -2.10 -3.80 2.80
CA VAL A 44 -1.52 -4.70 3.81
C VAL A 44 -0.40 -5.49 3.17
N ILE A 45 0.82 -5.28 3.64
CA ILE A 45 1.99 -6.08 3.24
C ILE A 45 2.18 -7.14 4.31
N THR A 46 2.09 -8.42 3.93
CA THR A 46 1.95 -9.50 4.90
C THR A 46 2.94 -10.63 4.69
N GLU A 47 3.22 -11.34 5.78
CA GLU A 47 4.03 -12.55 5.77
C GLU A 47 3.35 -13.73 5.06
N ALA A 48 4.11 -14.81 4.83
CA ALA A 48 3.70 -15.96 4.03
C ALA A 48 2.52 -16.75 4.62
N SER A 49 2.27 -16.66 5.93
CA SER A 49 1.22 -17.44 6.61
C SER A 49 -0.20 -16.93 6.37
N LEU A 50 -0.36 -15.70 5.87
CA LEU A 50 -1.70 -15.18 5.61
C LEU A 50 -2.40 -16.03 4.54
N PRO A 51 -3.61 -16.57 4.82
CA PRO A 51 -4.37 -17.33 3.84
C PRO A 51 -4.84 -16.46 2.68
N ALA A 52 -5.10 -17.08 1.53
CA ALA A 52 -5.68 -16.40 0.38
C ALA A 52 -7.04 -15.79 0.74
N GLN A 53 -7.28 -14.58 0.27
CA GLN A 53 -8.50 -13.81 0.52
C GLN A 53 -9.37 -13.81 -0.74
N ASN A 54 -10.65 -14.21 -0.59
CA ASN A 54 -11.60 -14.33 -1.70
C ASN A 54 -12.83 -13.44 -1.52
N ARG A 55 -12.79 -12.45 -0.63
CA ARG A 55 -13.93 -11.55 -0.38
C ARG A 55 -13.97 -10.40 -1.38
N PRO A 56 -15.15 -9.92 -1.79
CA PRO A 56 -15.28 -8.70 -2.57
C PRO A 56 -14.55 -7.51 -1.88
N GLY A 57 -13.95 -6.62 -2.65
CA GLY A 57 -13.18 -5.49 -2.13
C GLY A 57 -11.76 -5.84 -1.63
N ILE A 58 -11.34 -7.11 -1.69
CA ILE A 58 -9.97 -7.52 -1.38
C ILE A 58 -9.27 -7.91 -2.68
N HIS A 59 -8.18 -7.21 -2.96
CA HIS A 59 -7.29 -7.49 -4.09
C HIS A 59 -6.00 -8.09 -3.56
N GLN A 60 -5.63 -9.28 -3.99
CA GLN A 60 -4.40 -9.94 -3.54
C GLN A 60 -3.36 -10.00 -4.65
N VAL A 61 -2.14 -9.59 -4.31
CA VAL A 61 -0.94 -9.72 -5.14
C VAL A 61 0.10 -10.55 -4.36
N ASN A 62 0.77 -11.48 -5.04
CA ASN A 62 1.89 -12.21 -4.45
C ASN A 62 3.21 -11.59 -4.93
N ALA A 63 4.00 -11.07 -4.02
CA ALA A 63 5.37 -10.63 -4.26
C ALA A 63 6.34 -11.81 -4.02
N ASN A 64 7.45 -11.82 -4.76
CA ASN A 64 8.51 -12.82 -4.61
C ASN A 64 9.74 -12.27 -3.87
N VAL A 65 9.55 -11.20 -3.12
CA VAL A 65 10.56 -10.51 -2.31
C VAL A 65 10.01 -10.23 -0.91
N ASP A 66 10.90 -9.93 0.04
CA ASP A 66 10.56 -9.72 1.44
C ASP A 66 9.82 -8.39 1.70
N ILE A 67 9.17 -8.31 2.86
CA ILE A 67 8.35 -7.16 3.28
C ILE A 67 9.08 -5.83 3.15
N PRO A 68 10.35 -5.64 3.58
CA PRO A 68 11.02 -4.34 3.46
C PRO A 68 11.15 -3.86 2.01
N GLU A 69 11.46 -4.74 1.07
CA GLU A 69 11.56 -4.38 -0.35
C GLU A 69 10.19 -4.01 -0.95
N VAL A 70 9.14 -4.75 -0.58
CA VAL A 70 7.76 -4.43 -1.00
C VAL A 70 7.35 -3.09 -0.43
N LEU A 71 7.66 -2.83 0.85
CA LEU A 71 7.33 -1.58 1.53
C LEU A 71 7.99 -0.37 0.86
N ASP A 72 9.29 -0.46 0.56
CA ASP A 72 10.02 0.60 -0.16
C ASP A 72 9.37 0.90 -1.52
N TYR A 73 8.96 -0.14 -2.25
CA TYR A 73 8.29 0.02 -3.54
C TYR A 73 6.90 0.68 -3.40
N VAL A 74 6.09 0.23 -2.43
CA VAL A 74 4.74 0.77 -2.19
C VAL A 74 4.83 2.23 -1.76
N ILE A 75 5.70 2.56 -0.80
CA ILE A 75 5.89 3.94 -0.33
C ILE A 75 6.32 4.82 -1.51
N GLY A 76 7.34 4.42 -2.27
CA GLY A 76 7.80 5.18 -3.42
C GLY A 76 6.71 5.39 -4.49
N THR A 77 5.81 4.40 -4.67
CA THR A 77 4.66 4.53 -5.59
C THR A 77 3.63 5.54 -5.06
N LEU A 78 3.33 5.50 -3.76
CA LEU A 78 2.39 6.43 -3.12
C LEU A 78 2.92 7.88 -3.11
N GLU A 79 4.22 8.08 -2.87
CA GLU A 79 4.85 9.40 -2.87
C GLU A 79 4.84 10.10 -4.23
N GLN A 80 4.78 9.33 -5.33
CA GLN A 80 4.64 9.89 -6.68
C GLN A 80 3.24 10.46 -6.93
N THR A 81 2.26 10.15 -6.07
CA THR A 81 0.90 10.66 -6.19
C THR A 81 0.65 11.73 -5.14
N GLN A 82 0.00 12.83 -5.52
CA GLN A 82 -0.44 13.86 -4.56
C GLN A 82 -1.85 13.58 -4.01
N ARG A 83 -2.49 12.50 -4.46
CA ARG A 83 -3.88 12.18 -4.10
C ARG A 83 -4.01 11.64 -2.69
N VAL A 84 -3.06 10.79 -2.30
CA VAL A 84 -3.06 10.09 -1.01
C VAL A 84 -1.68 10.14 -0.37
N ARG A 85 -1.66 10.00 0.95
CA ARG A 85 -0.45 9.83 1.76
C ARG A 85 -0.60 8.61 2.66
N PRO A 86 0.48 7.85 2.89
CA PRO A 86 0.43 6.67 3.76
C PRO A 86 0.42 7.07 5.24
N GLN A 87 -0.47 6.46 6.02
CA GLN A 87 -0.40 6.36 7.47
C GLN A 87 -0.03 4.91 7.82
N LEU A 88 1.10 4.71 8.46
CA LEU A 88 1.71 3.39 8.66
C LEU A 88 1.41 2.84 10.06
N TYR A 89 1.02 1.57 10.11
CA TYR A 89 0.79 0.85 11.36
C TYR A 89 1.63 -0.43 11.39
N LEU A 90 2.22 -0.69 12.56
CA LEU A 90 3.00 -1.90 12.85
C LEU A 90 2.38 -2.63 14.02
N THR A 91 2.62 -3.95 14.09
CA THR A 91 2.23 -4.72 15.26
C THR A 91 3.17 -4.43 16.43
N ARG A 92 2.60 -4.15 17.59
CA ARG A 92 3.37 -3.89 18.83
C ARG A 92 4.21 -5.10 19.23
N GLU A 93 3.72 -6.29 18.94
CA GLU A 93 4.39 -7.56 19.26
C GLU A 93 5.74 -7.68 18.57
N LEU A 94 5.91 -7.11 17.38
CA LEU A 94 7.16 -7.16 16.62
C LEU A 94 8.38 -6.72 17.44
N ARG A 95 8.23 -5.72 18.31
CA ARG A 95 9.35 -5.22 19.11
C ARG A 95 9.77 -6.16 20.25
N SER A 96 8.85 -7.05 20.68
CA SER A 96 9.05 -7.95 21.83
C SER A 96 9.54 -9.35 21.42
N LEU A 97 9.64 -9.63 20.11
CA LEU A 97 10.17 -10.92 19.65
C LEU A 97 11.67 -11.00 19.89
N GLU A 98 12.13 -12.16 20.35
CA GLU A 98 13.55 -12.45 20.59
C GLU A 98 14.11 -13.30 19.45
N ASN A 99 15.37 -13.06 19.08
CA ASN A 99 16.01 -13.73 17.94
C ASN A 99 16.24 -15.24 18.22
N GLU A 100 16.31 -15.65 19.49
CA GLU A 100 16.37 -17.06 19.90
C GLU A 100 15.10 -17.83 19.51
N GLN A 101 13.95 -17.19 19.60
CA GLN A 101 12.65 -17.79 19.28
C GLN A 101 12.28 -17.59 17.79
N THR A 102 12.75 -16.52 17.21
CA THR A 102 12.42 -16.12 15.84
C THR A 102 13.70 -15.71 15.10
N PRO A 103 14.52 -16.67 14.65
CA PRO A 103 15.78 -16.37 13.98
C PRO A 103 15.61 -15.45 12.77
N GLY A 104 16.40 -14.37 12.72
CA GLY A 104 16.33 -13.35 11.65
C GLY A 104 15.47 -12.12 11.98
N ILE A 105 14.75 -12.12 13.12
CA ILE A 105 13.87 -10.99 13.48
C ILE A 105 14.65 -9.69 13.72
N ASP A 106 15.86 -9.76 14.27
CA ASP A 106 16.70 -8.57 14.48
C ASP A 106 17.15 -7.94 13.18
N GLN A 107 17.52 -8.76 12.20
CA GLN A 107 17.86 -8.27 10.86
C GLN A 107 16.64 -7.64 10.18
N PHE A 108 15.49 -8.29 10.27
CA PHE A 108 14.24 -7.75 9.75
C PHE A 108 13.91 -6.39 10.36
N ARG A 109 13.94 -6.26 11.70
CA ARG A 109 13.70 -4.97 12.39
C ARG A 109 14.65 -3.87 11.91
N LYS A 110 15.93 -4.20 11.70
CA LYS A 110 16.92 -3.25 11.18
C LYS A 110 16.59 -2.79 9.76
N GLN A 111 16.20 -3.71 8.88
CA GLN A 111 15.78 -3.39 7.51
C GLN A 111 14.51 -2.54 7.51
N LEU A 112 13.48 -2.96 8.26
CA LEU A 112 12.22 -2.24 8.39
C LEU A 112 12.44 -0.81 8.92
N LYS A 113 13.30 -0.63 9.92
CA LYS A 113 13.67 0.70 10.43
C LYS A 113 14.33 1.56 9.36
N THR A 114 15.09 0.95 8.45
CA THR A 114 15.73 1.68 7.34
C THR A 114 14.69 2.15 6.33
N SER A 115 13.73 1.30 5.97
CA SER A 115 12.62 1.64 5.07
C SER A 115 11.73 2.74 5.65
N LEU A 116 11.52 2.73 6.97
CA LEU A 116 10.62 3.64 7.67
C LEU A 116 11.29 4.93 8.22
N ARG A 117 12.57 5.15 7.95
CA ARG A 117 13.36 6.22 8.57
C ARG A 117 12.80 7.65 8.45
N TYR A 118 11.97 7.90 7.44
CA TYR A 118 11.35 9.20 7.17
C TYR A 118 9.83 9.21 7.36
N HIS A 119 9.28 8.13 7.91
CA HIS A 119 7.85 7.95 8.07
C HIS A 119 7.48 7.76 9.53
N GLU A 120 6.44 8.46 9.96
CA GLU A 120 5.83 8.21 11.25
C GLU A 120 5.05 6.90 11.22
N THR A 121 5.16 6.12 12.30
CA THR A 121 4.47 4.85 12.45
C THR A 121 3.68 4.81 13.74
N THR A 122 2.51 4.19 13.70
CA THR A 122 1.69 3.91 14.88
C THR A 122 1.78 2.41 15.21
N GLU A 123 2.04 2.09 16.47
CA GLU A 123 2.06 0.70 16.93
C GLU A 123 0.73 0.35 17.61
N LEU A 124 0.08 -0.69 17.11
CA LEU A 124 -1.11 -1.31 17.70
C LEU A 124 -0.86 -2.80 17.92
N ASP A 125 -1.54 -3.40 18.90
CA ASP A 125 -1.52 -4.86 19.02
C ASP A 125 -2.22 -5.50 17.82
N GLN A 126 -1.80 -6.72 17.49
CA GLN A 126 -2.30 -7.42 16.30
C GLN A 126 -3.82 -7.58 16.31
N GLN A 127 -4.42 -7.84 17.48
CA GLN A 127 -5.87 -8.02 17.58
C GLN A 127 -6.62 -6.73 17.23
N SER A 128 -6.13 -5.58 17.69
CA SER A 128 -6.68 -4.27 17.33
C SER A 128 -6.59 -3.99 15.84
N LEU A 129 -5.44 -4.32 15.21
CA LEU A 129 -5.27 -4.19 13.75
C LEU A 129 -6.24 -5.09 12.98
N LEU A 130 -6.40 -6.34 13.39
CA LEU A 130 -7.34 -7.26 12.74
C LEU A 130 -8.79 -6.78 12.88
N THR A 131 -9.18 -6.27 14.05
CA THR A 131 -10.51 -5.70 14.26
C THR A 131 -10.74 -4.48 13.38
N LEU A 132 -9.76 -3.57 13.32
CA LEU A 132 -9.82 -2.42 12.43
C LEU A 132 -9.97 -2.84 10.96
N MET A 133 -9.26 -3.87 10.53
CA MET A 133 -9.35 -4.40 9.16
C MET A 133 -10.70 -5.05 8.87
N GLU A 134 -11.36 -5.70 9.85
CA GLU A 134 -12.73 -6.22 9.66
C GLU A 134 -13.72 -5.10 9.40
N ASP A 135 -13.63 -4.00 10.14
CA ASP A 135 -14.51 -2.83 9.96
C ASP A 135 -14.28 -2.15 8.60
N VAL A 136 -13.02 -1.98 8.23
CA VAL A 136 -12.62 -1.37 6.94
C VAL A 136 -13.14 -2.19 5.76
N ARG A 137 -12.94 -3.49 5.76
CA ARG A 137 -13.34 -4.40 4.67
C ARG A 137 -14.85 -4.41 4.37
N SER A 138 -15.66 -3.93 5.28
CA SER A 138 -17.11 -3.82 5.06
C SER A 138 -17.47 -2.67 4.10
N SER A 139 -16.59 -1.69 3.91
CA SER A 139 -16.91 -0.43 3.25
C SER A 139 -15.86 0.07 2.26
N PHE A 140 -14.61 -0.45 2.33
CA PHE A 140 -13.47 0.05 1.56
C PHE A 140 -12.64 -1.09 0.99
N ASP A 141 -11.95 -0.81 -0.12
CA ASP A 141 -11.05 -1.78 -0.75
C ASP A 141 -9.74 -1.92 0.04
N VAL A 142 -9.23 -3.15 0.03
CA VAL A 142 -7.95 -3.51 0.66
C VAL A 142 -7.07 -4.23 -0.36
N LEU A 143 -5.89 -3.68 -0.62
CA LEU A 143 -4.84 -4.37 -1.36
C LEU A 143 -3.99 -5.18 -0.40
N VAL A 144 -4.00 -6.50 -0.53
CA VAL A 144 -3.15 -7.42 0.24
C VAL A 144 -1.96 -7.83 -0.62
N ILE A 145 -0.75 -7.53 -0.17
CA ILE A 145 0.50 -7.94 -0.83
C ILE A 145 1.16 -9.00 0.04
N ARG A 146 1.05 -10.24 -0.38
CA ARG A 146 1.64 -11.38 0.32
C ARG A 146 3.08 -11.58 -0.12
N THR A 147 3.98 -11.74 0.86
CA THR A 147 5.42 -11.95 0.65
C THR A 147 5.85 -13.35 1.08
N PRO A 148 7.05 -13.82 0.73
CA PRO A 148 7.63 -15.04 1.25
C PRO A 148 8.19 -14.91 2.68
N THR A 149 8.17 -13.73 3.29
CA THR A 149 8.65 -13.52 4.66
C THR A 149 7.99 -14.48 5.62
N ALA A 150 8.78 -15.32 6.30
CA ALA A 150 8.31 -16.34 7.24
C ALA A 150 8.63 -15.97 8.69
N LEU A 151 8.32 -14.74 9.09
CA LEU A 151 8.52 -14.20 10.43
C LEU A 151 7.17 -13.71 10.98
N PRO A 152 6.77 -14.08 12.20
CA PRO A 152 5.48 -13.67 12.78
C PRO A 152 5.47 -12.18 13.13
N TYR A 153 4.28 -11.59 13.14
CA TYR A 153 4.04 -10.20 13.53
C TYR A 153 4.80 -9.15 12.69
N THR A 154 5.18 -9.50 11.46
CA THR A 154 5.96 -8.63 10.56
C THR A 154 5.11 -7.86 9.56
N SER A 155 3.80 -8.10 9.52
CA SER A 155 2.89 -7.41 8.62
C SER A 155 2.88 -5.91 8.85
N VAL A 156 2.84 -5.14 7.74
CA VAL A 156 2.75 -3.69 7.73
C VAL A 156 1.39 -3.30 7.15
N PHE A 157 0.69 -2.43 7.85
CA PHE A 157 -0.64 -1.94 7.46
C PHE A 157 -0.52 -0.47 7.09
N ILE A 158 -1.11 -0.08 5.97
CA ILE A 158 -1.03 1.27 5.42
C ILE A 158 -2.44 1.76 5.15
N GLU A 159 -2.89 2.75 5.90
CA GLU A 159 -4.12 3.48 5.62
C GLU A 159 -3.82 4.62 4.66
N LEU A 160 -4.66 4.82 3.66
CA LEU A 160 -4.52 5.93 2.73
C LEU A 160 -5.30 7.14 3.22
N GLN A 161 -4.58 8.19 3.58
CA GLN A 161 -5.12 9.50 3.96
C GLN A 161 -5.14 10.46 2.76
N PRO A 162 -5.96 11.52 2.76
CA PRO A 162 -5.95 12.50 1.67
C PRO A 162 -4.58 13.19 1.59
N GLY A 163 -3.98 13.21 0.40
CA GLY A 163 -2.69 13.86 0.19
C GLY A 163 -2.76 15.39 0.18
N TYR A 164 -3.91 15.95 -0.16
CA TYR A 164 -4.17 17.39 -0.32
C TYR A 164 -4.92 18.01 0.87
N TRP A 165 -5.22 17.24 1.93
CA TRP A 165 -5.97 17.68 3.10
C TRP A 165 -5.33 17.11 4.37
N ASP A 166 -4.77 17.96 5.20
CA ASP A 166 -4.10 17.56 6.44
C ASP A 166 -5.03 17.61 7.67
N ALA A 167 -4.59 16.98 8.75
CA ALA A 167 -5.34 16.91 10.00
C ALA A 167 -5.57 18.30 10.63
N GLU A 168 -4.64 19.24 10.45
CA GLU A 168 -4.77 20.59 11.00
C GLU A 168 -5.84 21.38 10.23
N SER A 169 -5.88 21.27 8.91
CA SER A 169 -6.93 21.86 8.08
C SER A 169 -8.32 21.30 8.44
N GLU A 170 -8.41 19.98 8.66
CA GLU A 170 -9.64 19.35 9.13
C GLU A 170 -10.07 19.87 10.51
N ALA A 171 -9.14 19.96 11.46
CA ALA A 171 -9.44 20.48 12.79
C ALA A 171 -9.95 21.94 12.74
N ARG A 172 -9.28 22.81 11.96
CA ARG A 172 -9.71 24.20 11.74
C ARG A 172 -11.10 24.28 11.12
N LEU A 173 -11.40 23.42 10.14
CA LEU A 173 -12.72 23.36 9.51
C LEU A 173 -13.78 22.95 10.52
N ARG A 174 -13.55 21.90 11.31
CA ARG A 174 -14.47 21.41 12.35
C ARG A 174 -14.75 22.45 13.42
N GLU A 175 -13.73 23.16 13.87
CA GLU A 175 -13.90 24.25 14.84
C GLU A 175 -14.78 25.38 14.27
N ARG A 176 -14.54 25.79 13.01
CA ARG A 176 -15.35 26.82 12.35
C ARG A 176 -16.82 26.40 12.23
N ILE A 177 -17.09 25.16 11.77
CA ILE A 177 -18.46 24.64 11.66
C ILE A 177 -19.15 24.61 13.02
N THR A 178 -18.42 24.20 14.07
CA THR A 178 -18.98 24.17 15.43
C THR A 178 -19.33 25.56 15.92
N ARG A 179 -18.46 26.55 15.70
CA ARG A 179 -18.70 27.96 16.05
C ARG A 179 -19.92 28.51 15.32
N GLU A 180 -20.05 28.29 14.03
CA GLU A 180 -21.20 28.71 13.23
C GLU A 180 -22.52 28.09 13.70
N ARG A 181 -22.50 26.83 14.16
CA ARG A 181 -23.68 26.16 14.74
C ARG A 181 -24.07 26.79 16.06
N MET A 182 -23.11 27.07 16.91
CA MET A 182 -23.35 27.72 18.19
C MET A 182 -23.95 29.14 18.04
N ASP A 183 -23.41 29.93 17.10
CA ASP A 183 -23.90 31.28 16.79
C ASP A 183 -25.38 31.27 16.31
N LYS A 184 -25.74 30.27 15.49
CA LYS A 184 -27.14 30.09 15.04
C LYS A 184 -28.08 29.68 16.16
N LEU A 185 -27.60 28.92 17.15
CA LEU A 185 -28.41 28.53 18.32
C LEU A 185 -28.60 29.69 19.27
N VAL A 186 -27.61 30.58 19.40
CA VAL A 186 -27.67 31.76 20.29
C VAL A 186 -28.49 32.91 19.69
N ARG A 187 -28.57 32.98 18.33
CA ARG A 187 -29.38 33.97 17.61
C ARG A 187 -30.45 33.26 16.78
N PRO A 188 -31.57 32.81 17.37
CA PRO A 188 -32.66 32.31 16.56
C PRO A 188 -33.13 33.42 15.63
N THR A 189 -33.22 33.14 14.35
CA THR A 189 -33.79 34.04 13.33
C THR A 189 -35.23 34.35 13.74
N MET A 190 -35.51 35.63 14.05
CA MET A 190 -36.85 36.14 14.14
C MET A 190 -37.53 36.07 12.77
#